data_0a4fbbe8f0a37dedd4d900eecc0301b3
#
_entry.id   0a4fbbe8f0a37dedd4d900eecc0301b3
#
_cell.length_a   1.000
_cell.length_b   1.000
_cell.length_c   1.000
_cell.angle_alpha   90.00
_cell.angle_beta   90.00
_cell.angle_gamma   90.00
#
_symmetry.space_group_name_H-M   'P 1'
#
loop_
_entity.id
_entity.type
_entity.pdbx_description
1 polymer ?
#
loop_
_entity_poly.entity_id
_entity_poly.type
_entity_poly.pdbx_seq_one_letter_code
_entity_poly.pdbx_strand_id
1 'polypeptide(L)'
;MAMFSILSDMTIGQWVELGISGVVLVAIGVALWIASKQFQTHNDEITKRNEDISKREETMMKESLEASKQIHDLFANEQESTKQWMKTQQDVMMQWMQNQTNSINKMLGILNNTTLPRKYTPEDEKKNVEFRKFLSQTLDSVRKKTGSSRALFCMFHNGSHSLNNVNFYKFSLIGESWDINLASVNGRIKDCQVAIYSNFLDMMTSNKRGLIIKDVEDLKDDVATYQFFKSRGAKCAVVQAVYDENDGMMLGFIVNEFMDLHPEWDDKQWHAQKTPVTRAADRISGVFGASSVDEEIRQEKKEGGDGDAK
;
A
#
# COMPACT_ATOMS: atom_id res chain seq x y z
N MET A 1 -69.23 -14.25 -32.31
CA MET A 1 -69.44 -15.72 -32.16
C MET A 1 -70.72 -16.23 -32.80
N ALA A 2 -71.87 -15.56 -32.71
CA ALA A 2 -73.14 -16.07 -33.25
C ALA A 2 -73.14 -16.26 -34.77
N MET A 3 -72.46 -15.50 -35.58
CA MET A 3 -72.44 -15.58 -37.05
C MET A 3 -71.69 -16.84 -37.55
N PHE A 4 -70.72 -17.31 -36.87
CA PHE A 4 -69.94 -18.52 -37.22
C PHE A 4 -70.72 -19.84 -36.92
N SER A 5 -71.51 -19.84 -35.88
CA SER A 5 -72.38 -20.97 -35.55
C SER A 5 -73.44 -21.18 -36.64
N ILE A 6 -73.93 -20.11 -37.25
CA ILE A 6 -74.93 -20.16 -38.34
C ILE A 6 -74.30 -20.71 -39.64
N LEU A 7 -73.03 -20.35 -39.91
CA LEU A 7 -72.33 -20.75 -41.16
C LEU A 7 -71.84 -22.20 -41.12
N SER A 8 -71.56 -22.75 -39.88
CA SER A 8 -71.14 -24.16 -39.76
C SER A 8 -72.24 -25.14 -39.96
N ASP A 9 -73.49 -24.72 -39.80
CA ASP A 9 -74.69 -25.60 -39.93
C ASP A 9 -75.38 -25.55 -41.24
N MET A 10 -74.83 -24.75 -42.18
CA MET A 10 -75.41 -24.66 -43.55
C MET A 10 -75.13 -25.91 -44.39
N THR A 11 -76.16 -26.50 -45.00
CA THR A 11 -76.06 -27.64 -45.88
C THR A 11 -75.48 -27.22 -47.26
N ILE A 12 -74.85 -28.15 -47.98
CA ILE A 12 -74.22 -27.90 -49.32
C ILE A 12 -75.19 -27.26 -50.26
N GLY A 13 -76.50 -27.58 -50.20
CA GLY A 13 -77.52 -26.98 -51.04
C GLY A 13 -77.75 -25.49 -50.83
N GLN A 14 -77.67 -25.02 -49.58
CA GLN A 14 -77.75 -23.59 -49.19
C GLN A 14 -76.54 -22.80 -49.64
N TRP A 15 -75.36 -23.39 -49.79
CA TRP A 15 -74.14 -22.74 -50.27
C TRP A 15 -74.26 -22.48 -51.81
N VAL A 16 -74.93 -23.34 -52.57
CA VAL A 16 -75.14 -23.16 -54.06
C VAL A 16 -76.07 -22.00 -54.36
N GLU A 17 -77.10 -21.74 -53.55
CA GLU A 17 -78.04 -20.62 -53.69
C GLU A 17 -77.40 -19.25 -53.36
N LEU A 18 -76.37 -19.17 -52.53
CA LEU A 18 -75.66 -17.92 -52.17
C LEU A 18 -74.81 -17.38 -53.33
N GLY A 19 -74.54 -18.17 -54.37
CA GLY A 19 -73.77 -17.75 -55.53
C GLY A 19 -72.31 -17.44 -55.17
N ILE A 20 -71.52 -17.09 -56.18
CA ILE A 20 -70.10 -16.78 -56.07
C ILE A 20 -69.82 -15.65 -55.07
N SER A 21 -70.66 -14.64 -54.95
CA SER A 21 -70.56 -13.50 -54.04
C SER A 21 -70.71 -13.93 -52.58
N GLY A 22 -71.55 -14.91 -52.23
CA GLY A 22 -71.71 -15.43 -50.87
C GLY A 22 -70.49 -16.21 -50.43
N VAL A 23 -69.93 -17.04 -51.35
CA VAL A 23 -68.70 -17.81 -51.05
C VAL A 23 -67.51 -16.88 -50.73
N VAL A 24 -67.35 -15.81 -51.52
CA VAL A 24 -66.31 -14.78 -51.26
C VAL A 24 -66.48 -14.10 -49.93
N LEU A 25 -67.70 -13.71 -49.57
CA LEU A 25 -67.99 -13.07 -48.26
C LEU A 25 -67.66 -13.97 -47.05
N VAL A 26 -67.97 -15.28 -47.16
CA VAL A 26 -67.64 -16.29 -46.20
C VAL A 26 -66.13 -16.47 -46.10
N ALA A 27 -65.44 -16.56 -47.22
CA ALA A 27 -63.98 -16.66 -47.26
C ALA A 27 -63.29 -15.45 -46.55
N ILE A 28 -63.78 -14.23 -46.86
CA ILE A 28 -63.32 -12.99 -46.15
C ILE A 28 -63.61 -13.04 -44.66
N GLY A 29 -64.79 -13.48 -44.29
CA GLY A 29 -65.17 -13.61 -42.86
C GLY A 29 -64.28 -14.59 -42.12
N VAL A 30 -63.95 -15.73 -42.71
CA VAL A 30 -63.02 -16.73 -42.15
C VAL A 30 -61.59 -16.16 -42.06
N ALA A 31 -61.15 -15.48 -43.11
CA ALA A 31 -59.82 -14.84 -43.07
C ALA A 31 -59.70 -13.76 -41.99
N LEU A 32 -60.72 -12.92 -41.86
CA LEU A 32 -60.77 -11.90 -40.77
C LEU A 32 -60.83 -12.52 -39.37
N TRP A 33 -61.56 -13.64 -39.23
CA TRP A 33 -61.58 -14.37 -37.94
C TRP A 33 -60.24 -14.99 -37.59
N ILE A 34 -59.54 -15.62 -38.53
CA ILE A 34 -58.21 -16.15 -38.34
C ILE A 34 -57.23 -15.02 -37.98
N ALA A 35 -57.26 -13.93 -38.73
CA ALA A 35 -56.42 -12.73 -38.45
C ALA A 35 -56.70 -12.17 -37.06
N SER A 36 -57.98 -12.05 -36.67
CA SER A 36 -58.37 -11.58 -35.31
C SER A 36 -57.86 -12.50 -34.22
N LYS A 37 -57.95 -13.84 -34.46
CA LYS A 37 -57.46 -14.82 -33.46
C LYS A 37 -55.94 -14.79 -33.36
N GLN A 38 -55.21 -14.65 -34.47
CA GLN A 38 -53.77 -14.49 -34.45
C GLN A 38 -53.36 -13.19 -33.75
N PHE A 39 -54.07 -12.09 -34.00
CA PHE A 39 -53.83 -10.82 -33.35
C PHE A 39 -54.05 -10.89 -31.83
N GLN A 40 -55.13 -11.56 -31.35
CA GLN A 40 -55.36 -11.80 -29.96
C GLN A 40 -54.20 -12.60 -29.32
N THR A 41 -53.82 -13.71 -29.96
CA THR A 41 -52.72 -14.56 -29.43
C THR A 41 -51.40 -13.76 -29.35
N HIS A 42 -51.12 -12.93 -30.33
CA HIS A 42 -49.91 -12.10 -30.36
C HIS A 42 -49.96 -10.99 -29.27
N ASN A 43 -51.11 -10.37 -29.03
CA ASN A 43 -51.31 -9.42 -27.96
C ASN A 43 -51.15 -10.07 -26.57
N ASP A 44 -51.65 -11.27 -26.39
CA ASP A 44 -51.51 -12.00 -25.12
C ASP A 44 -50.04 -12.35 -24.85
N GLU A 45 -49.30 -12.72 -25.90
CA GLU A 45 -47.84 -12.96 -25.79
C GLU A 45 -47.06 -11.66 -25.44
N ILE A 46 -47.40 -10.53 -26.07
CA ILE A 46 -46.79 -9.24 -25.76
C ILE A 46 -47.10 -8.84 -24.31
N THR A 47 -48.34 -9.01 -23.87
CA THR A 47 -48.74 -8.71 -22.49
C THR A 47 -47.97 -9.56 -21.49
N LYS A 48 -47.82 -10.87 -21.74
CA LYS A 48 -47.01 -11.76 -20.91
C LYS A 48 -45.54 -11.34 -20.85
N ARG A 49 -44.94 -11.00 -22.01
CA ARG A 49 -43.54 -10.53 -22.04
C ARG A 49 -43.37 -9.22 -21.27
N ASN A 50 -44.30 -8.30 -21.37
CA ASN A 50 -44.27 -7.04 -20.61
C ASN A 50 -44.39 -7.26 -19.12
N GLU A 51 -45.26 -8.19 -18.69
CA GLU A 51 -45.33 -8.58 -17.27
C GLU A 51 -44.05 -9.22 -16.76
N ASP A 52 -43.40 -10.09 -17.55
CA ASP A 52 -42.14 -10.73 -17.19
C ASP A 52 -40.99 -9.71 -17.14
N ILE A 53 -40.95 -8.75 -18.06
CA ILE A 53 -39.98 -7.65 -18.02
C ILE A 53 -40.19 -6.81 -16.77
N SER A 54 -41.43 -6.39 -16.49
CA SER A 54 -41.75 -5.59 -15.30
C SER A 54 -41.35 -6.31 -14.00
N LYS A 55 -41.58 -7.63 -13.89
CA LYS A 55 -41.15 -8.40 -12.74
C LYS A 55 -39.61 -8.47 -12.61
N ARG A 56 -38.91 -8.63 -13.73
CA ARG A 56 -37.44 -8.61 -13.72
C ARG A 56 -36.90 -7.24 -13.32
N GLU A 57 -37.47 -6.16 -13.82
CA GLU A 57 -37.09 -4.79 -13.43
C GLU A 57 -37.31 -4.54 -11.94
N GLU A 58 -38.45 -4.98 -11.39
CA GLU A 58 -38.72 -4.87 -9.96
C GLU A 58 -37.73 -5.68 -9.11
N THR A 59 -37.35 -6.88 -9.57
CA THR A 59 -36.36 -7.71 -8.90
C THR A 59 -34.97 -7.07 -8.92
N MET A 60 -34.53 -6.60 -10.09
CA MET A 60 -33.25 -5.90 -10.23
C MET A 60 -33.20 -4.60 -9.40
N MET A 61 -34.32 -3.89 -9.31
CA MET A 61 -34.38 -2.67 -8.49
C MET A 61 -34.27 -3.00 -7.00
N LYS A 62 -34.91 -4.09 -6.52
CA LYS A 62 -34.76 -4.58 -5.14
C LYS A 62 -33.34 -5.01 -4.83
N GLU A 63 -32.71 -5.80 -5.71
CA GLU A 63 -31.32 -6.23 -5.55
C GLU A 63 -30.34 -5.04 -5.55
N SER A 64 -30.55 -4.08 -6.44
CA SER A 64 -29.75 -2.84 -6.48
C SER A 64 -29.90 -2.00 -5.21
N LEU A 65 -31.12 -1.91 -4.67
CA LEU A 65 -31.36 -1.18 -3.43
C LEU A 65 -30.70 -1.87 -2.22
N GLU A 66 -30.75 -3.21 -2.20
CA GLU A 66 -30.14 -4.01 -1.15
C GLU A 66 -28.60 -3.96 -1.20
N ALA A 67 -28.03 -4.04 -2.40
CA ALA A 67 -26.60 -3.82 -2.61
C ALA A 67 -26.18 -2.40 -2.19
N SER A 68 -26.96 -1.38 -2.53
CA SER A 68 -26.71 -0.01 -2.10
C SER A 68 -26.72 0.16 -0.58
N LYS A 69 -27.66 -0.51 0.11
CA LYS A 69 -27.67 -0.53 1.60
C LYS A 69 -26.43 -1.20 2.17
N GLN A 70 -26.06 -2.36 1.64
CA GLN A 70 -24.84 -3.07 2.10
C GLN A 70 -23.60 -2.24 1.92
N ILE A 71 -23.46 -1.55 0.78
CA ILE A 71 -22.36 -0.62 0.54
C ILE A 71 -22.37 0.53 1.55
N HIS A 72 -23.54 1.11 1.81
CA HIS A 72 -23.67 2.18 2.80
C HIS A 72 -23.29 1.73 4.22
N ASP A 73 -23.72 0.54 4.61
CA ASP A 73 -23.41 -0.03 5.94
C ASP A 73 -21.91 -0.35 6.06
N LEU A 74 -21.27 -0.84 4.98
CA LEU A 74 -19.82 -1.05 4.94
C LEU A 74 -19.07 0.27 5.09
N PHE A 75 -19.45 1.33 4.37
CA PHE A 75 -18.85 2.65 4.52
C PHE A 75 -19.04 3.25 5.92
N ALA A 76 -20.23 3.07 6.52
CA ALA A 76 -20.49 3.53 7.89
C ALA A 76 -19.59 2.81 8.91
N ASN A 77 -19.44 1.49 8.78
CA ASN A 77 -18.57 0.69 9.64
C ASN A 77 -17.09 1.05 9.46
N GLU A 78 -16.64 1.27 8.22
CA GLU A 78 -15.27 1.70 7.91
C GLU A 78 -14.99 3.11 8.47
N GLN A 79 -15.96 4.01 8.37
CA GLN A 79 -15.86 5.36 8.93
C GLN A 79 -15.77 5.35 10.46
N GLU A 80 -16.54 4.48 11.12
CA GLU A 80 -16.50 4.32 12.58
C GLU A 80 -15.17 3.68 13.03
N SER A 81 -14.71 2.65 12.31
CA SER A 81 -13.40 2.04 12.54
C SER A 81 -12.26 3.05 12.39
N THR A 82 -12.34 3.89 11.35
CA THR A 82 -11.36 4.97 11.12
C THR A 82 -11.38 6.02 12.22
N LYS A 83 -12.57 6.40 12.73
CA LYS A 83 -12.70 7.31 13.88
C LYS A 83 -12.12 6.71 15.15
N GLN A 84 -12.39 5.44 15.43
CA GLN A 84 -11.82 4.74 16.58
C GLN A 84 -10.30 4.64 16.48
N TRP A 85 -9.79 4.32 15.29
CA TRP A 85 -8.34 4.29 15.03
C TRP A 85 -7.70 5.68 15.25
N MET A 86 -8.29 6.75 14.69
CA MET A 86 -7.81 8.14 14.91
C MET A 86 -7.84 8.53 16.39
N LYS A 87 -8.91 8.17 17.12
CA LYS A 87 -9.02 8.43 18.55
C LYS A 87 -7.92 7.69 19.32
N THR A 88 -7.69 6.42 19.02
CA THR A 88 -6.61 5.63 19.63
C THR A 88 -5.24 6.25 19.33
N GLN A 89 -4.99 6.69 18.09
CA GLN A 89 -3.76 7.41 17.72
C GLN A 89 -3.61 8.73 18.49
N GLN A 90 -4.70 9.45 18.67
CA GLN A 90 -4.71 10.71 19.40
C GLN A 90 -4.44 10.50 20.89
N ASP A 91 -5.02 9.47 21.49
CA ASP A 91 -4.78 9.10 22.89
C ASP A 91 -3.33 8.64 23.10
N VAL A 92 -2.79 7.82 22.19
CA VAL A 92 -1.36 7.42 22.21
C VAL A 92 -0.45 8.63 22.05
N MET A 93 -0.79 9.56 21.16
CA MET A 93 0.00 10.78 20.96
C MET A 93 -0.05 11.72 22.17
N MET A 94 -1.21 11.84 22.84
CA MET A 94 -1.33 12.62 24.07
C MET A 94 -0.54 11.98 25.22
N GLN A 95 -0.61 10.66 25.41
CA GLN A 95 0.23 9.96 26.37
C GLN A 95 1.72 10.13 26.07
N TRP A 96 2.10 10.06 24.80
CA TRP A 96 3.47 10.30 24.35
C TRP A 96 3.93 11.73 24.67
N MET A 97 3.12 12.76 24.37
CA MET A 97 3.43 14.16 24.69
C MET A 97 3.54 14.38 26.21
N GLN A 98 2.67 13.77 27.01
CA GLN A 98 2.75 13.85 28.47
C GLN A 98 4.03 13.20 29.01
N ASN A 99 4.40 12.04 28.48
CA ASN A 99 5.64 11.35 28.82
C ASN A 99 6.88 12.14 28.37
N GLN A 100 6.84 12.78 27.19
CA GLN A 100 7.88 13.69 26.71
C GLN A 100 8.05 14.90 27.66
N THR A 101 6.94 15.53 28.05
CA THR A 101 6.96 16.69 28.98
C THR A 101 7.54 16.29 30.31
N ASN A 102 7.18 15.12 30.85
CA ASN A 102 7.72 14.59 32.07
C ASN A 102 9.23 14.23 31.97
N SER A 103 9.66 13.72 30.82
CA SER A 103 11.08 13.44 30.54
C SER A 103 11.88 14.71 30.38
N ILE A 104 11.34 15.73 29.67
CA ILE A 104 11.96 17.05 29.56
C ILE A 104 12.09 17.71 30.91
N ASN A 105 11.09 17.66 31.79
CA ASN A 105 11.14 18.20 33.13
C ASN A 105 12.15 17.46 34.02
N LYS A 106 12.29 16.12 33.86
CA LYS A 106 13.38 15.38 34.53
C LYS A 106 14.75 15.70 33.94
N MET A 107 14.89 15.85 32.60
CA MET A 107 16.14 16.29 31.98
C MET A 107 16.51 17.72 32.33
N LEU A 108 15.57 18.65 32.44
CA LEU A 108 15.82 20.00 32.93
C LEU A 108 16.33 19.99 34.39
N GLY A 109 15.88 19.04 35.22
CA GLY A 109 16.42 18.80 36.57
C GLY A 109 17.86 18.22 36.54
N ILE A 110 18.24 17.49 35.51
CA ILE A 110 19.59 16.92 35.34
C ILE A 110 20.51 17.88 34.58
N LEU A 111 19.96 18.68 33.63
CA LEU A 111 20.72 19.63 32.78
C LEU A 111 21.26 20.86 33.50
N ASN A 112 20.87 21.08 34.75
CA ASN A 112 21.58 22.07 35.57
C ASN A 112 23.04 21.66 35.89
N ASN A 113 23.48 20.47 35.47
CA ASN A 113 24.84 19.98 35.74
C ASN A 113 25.64 19.42 34.57
N THR A 114 25.13 19.34 33.31
CA THR A 114 25.97 18.78 32.24
C THR A 114 25.68 19.38 30.87
N THR A 115 26.72 19.97 30.33
CA THR A 115 27.14 20.18 28.91
C THR A 115 26.11 20.74 27.91
N LEU A 116 26.36 21.97 27.52
CA LEU A 116 25.82 22.64 26.32
C LEU A 116 25.90 21.70 25.10
N PRO A 117 24.88 21.68 24.20
CA PRO A 117 24.96 20.92 22.96
C PRO A 117 26.25 21.30 22.24
N ARG A 118 27.01 20.28 21.83
CA ARG A 118 28.27 20.44 21.09
C ARG A 118 28.04 21.38 19.90
N LYS A 119 28.78 22.49 19.91
CA LYS A 119 28.70 23.47 18.85
C LYS A 119 29.20 22.83 17.55
N TYR A 120 28.36 22.78 16.53
CA TYR A 120 28.71 22.24 15.21
C TYR A 120 29.92 22.98 14.65
N THR A 121 30.96 22.25 14.27
CA THR A 121 32.23 22.80 13.83
C THR A 121 32.38 22.65 12.30
N PRO A 122 33.26 23.47 11.64
CA PRO A 122 33.58 23.28 10.24
C PRO A 122 34.16 21.88 9.92
N GLU A 123 34.79 21.25 10.91
CA GLU A 123 35.34 19.90 10.80
C GLU A 123 34.22 18.85 10.75
N ASP A 124 33.13 19.06 11.52
CA ASP A 124 31.92 18.22 11.46
C ASP A 124 31.22 18.36 10.11
N GLU A 125 31.21 19.56 9.53
CA GLU A 125 30.68 19.81 8.20
C GLU A 125 31.47 19.05 7.13
N LYS A 126 32.79 19.11 7.19
CA LYS A 126 33.66 18.37 6.28
C LYS A 126 33.42 16.86 6.36
N LYS A 127 33.37 16.31 7.58
CA LYS A 127 33.04 14.87 7.80
C LYS A 127 31.67 14.50 7.22
N ASN A 128 30.67 15.35 7.41
CA ASN A 128 29.33 15.11 6.83
C ASN A 128 29.34 15.11 5.30
N VAL A 129 30.10 16.00 4.66
CA VAL A 129 30.25 16.03 3.20
C VAL A 129 30.97 14.77 2.72
N GLU A 130 32.05 14.37 3.38
CA GLU A 130 32.79 13.15 3.05
C GLU A 130 31.90 11.90 3.22
N PHE A 131 31.14 11.82 4.30
CA PHE A 131 30.19 10.74 4.51
C PHE A 131 29.11 10.68 3.43
N ARG A 132 28.50 11.82 3.07
CA ARG A 132 27.50 11.87 1.98
C ARG A 132 28.08 11.42 0.64
N LYS A 133 29.31 11.83 0.33
CA LYS A 133 30.01 11.40 -0.88
C LYS A 133 30.26 9.89 -0.89
N PHE A 134 30.77 9.35 0.23
CA PHE A 134 30.98 7.92 0.42
C PHE A 134 29.67 7.16 0.25
N LEU A 135 28.59 7.61 0.89
CA LEU A 135 27.27 7.00 0.83
C LEU A 135 26.72 6.97 -0.60
N SER A 136 26.79 8.12 -1.30
CA SER A 136 26.37 8.23 -2.70
C SER A 136 27.11 7.24 -3.60
N GLN A 137 28.43 7.15 -3.46
CA GLN A 137 29.27 6.22 -4.24
C GLN A 137 28.93 4.75 -3.92
N THR A 138 28.68 4.45 -2.65
CA THR A 138 28.34 3.10 -2.20
C THR A 138 27.00 2.66 -2.78
N LEU A 139 25.95 3.51 -2.69
CA LEU A 139 24.63 3.23 -3.24
C LEU A 139 24.63 3.13 -4.77
N ASP A 140 25.38 4.00 -5.45
CA ASP A 140 25.54 3.92 -6.92
C ASP A 140 26.23 2.61 -7.34
N SER A 141 27.23 2.16 -6.58
CA SER A 141 27.87 0.87 -6.81
C SER A 141 26.89 -0.30 -6.61
N VAL A 142 26.04 -0.26 -5.59
CA VAL A 142 24.98 -1.26 -5.39
C VAL A 142 24.05 -1.28 -6.57
N ARG A 143 23.45 -0.13 -6.90
CA ARG A 143 22.50 0.02 -8.01
C ARG A 143 23.06 -0.54 -9.32
N LYS A 144 24.29 -0.15 -9.69
CA LYS A 144 24.95 -0.62 -10.92
C LYS A 144 25.24 -2.12 -10.91
N LYS A 145 25.68 -2.69 -9.78
CA LYS A 145 26.02 -4.11 -9.69
C LYS A 145 24.78 -5.02 -9.69
N THR A 146 23.66 -4.54 -9.19
CA THR A 146 22.41 -5.29 -9.13
C THR A 146 21.52 -5.02 -10.34
N GLY A 147 21.79 -3.99 -11.13
CA GLY A 147 20.89 -3.52 -12.18
C GLY A 147 19.57 -2.96 -11.62
N SER A 148 19.53 -2.61 -10.33
CA SER A 148 18.33 -2.06 -9.72
C SER A 148 18.02 -0.65 -10.20
N SER A 149 16.77 -0.27 -10.10
CA SER A 149 16.31 1.05 -10.52
C SER A 149 16.62 2.12 -9.48
N ARG A 150 16.71 1.75 -8.18
CA ARG A 150 17.00 2.68 -7.09
C ARG A 150 17.65 1.95 -5.92
N ALA A 151 18.62 2.60 -5.28
CA ALA A 151 19.22 2.19 -4.02
C ALA A 151 19.11 3.33 -2.99
N LEU A 152 18.60 3.04 -1.81
CA LEU A 152 18.29 3.98 -0.73
C LEU A 152 19.04 3.58 0.54
N PHE A 153 19.44 4.56 1.35
CA PHE A 153 19.84 4.32 2.73
C PHE A 153 18.97 5.17 3.67
N CYS A 154 18.20 4.46 4.50
CA CYS A 154 17.37 5.06 5.54
C CYS A 154 18.08 4.87 6.89
N MET A 155 18.25 5.95 7.64
CA MET A 155 18.92 5.95 8.94
C MET A 155 17.93 6.29 10.05
N PHE A 156 18.02 5.58 11.17
CA PHE A 156 17.27 5.88 12.37
C PHE A 156 17.84 7.12 13.07
N HIS A 157 16.96 7.92 13.65
CA HIS A 157 17.33 9.10 14.39
C HIS A 157 16.28 9.46 15.45
N ASN A 158 16.63 10.42 16.31
CA ASN A 158 15.75 10.93 17.39
C ASN A 158 15.19 9.83 18.29
N GLY A 159 16.03 8.81 18.58
CA GLY A 159 15.69 7.80 19.57
C GLY A 159 15.66 8.44 20.95
N SER A 160 14.47 8.55 21.55
CA SER A 160 14.33 8.77 22.98
C SER A 160 13.98 7.44 23.63
N HIS A 161 14.64 7.13 24.75
CA HIS A 161 14.25 5.99 25.55
C HIS A 161 13.00 6.34 26.34
N SER A 162 11.96 5.49 26.29
CA SER A 162 10.87 5.58 27.25
C SER A 162 11.35 5.15 28.63
N LEU A 163 10.54 5.44 29.67
CA LEU A 163 10.78 4.97 31.05
C LEU A 163 10.99 3.44 31.16
N ASN A 164 10.57 2.69 30.13
CA ASN A 164 10.67 1.23 30.02
C ASN A 164 11.70 0.77 28.97
N ASN A 165 12.69 1.58 28.63
CA ASN A 165 13.69 1.29 27.59
C ASN A 165 13.11 1.01 26.20
N VAL A 166 11.88 1.44 25.90
CA VAL A 166 11.32 1.35 24.55
C VAL A 166 11.83 2.53 23.73
N ASN A 167 12.55 2.26 22.65
CA ASN A 167 13.08 3.28 21.76
C ASN A 167 12.01 3.73 20.77
N PHE A 168 11.68 5.01 20.77
CA PHE A 168 10.84 5.62 19.73
C PHE A 168 11.74 6.20 18.65
N TYR A 169 12.05 5.39 17.66
CA TYR A 169 12.84 5.83 16.52
C TYR A 169 11.97 6.39 15.42
N LYS A 170 12.52 7.36 14.73
CA LYS A 170 12.12 7.75 13.39
C LYS A 170 13.23 7.32 12.43
N PHE A 171 12.89 7.17 11.16
CA PHE A 171 13.91 7.04 10.13
C PHE A 171 13.68 8.05 9.01
N SER A 172 14.77 8.45 8.39
CA SER A 172 14.76 9.33 7.24
C SER A 172 15.74 8.84 6.18
N LEU A 173 15.44 9.17 4.94
CA LEU A 173 16.34 8.95 3.82
C LEU A 173 17.56 9.87 3.94
N ILE A 174 18.75 9.28 4.00
CA ILE A 174 20.02 10.00 4.10
C ILE A 174 20.78 9.98 2.79
N GLY A 175 20.62 8.91 1.99
CA GLY A 175 21.26 8.77 0.69
C GLY A 175 20.40 8.03 -0.31
N GLU A 176 20.53 8.41 -1.57
CA GLU A 176 19.81 7.84 -2.69
C GLU A 176 20.70 7.77 -3.93
N SER A 177 20.61 6.67 -4.68
CA SER A 177 21.06 6.55 -6.06
C SER A 177 19.91 5.99 -6.89
N TRP A 178 19.58 6.63 -8.02
CA TRP A 178 18.44 6.25 -8.84
C TRP A 178 18.77 6.30 -10.33
N ASP A 179 17.98 5.60 -11.14
CA ASP A 179 18.07 5.67 -12.59
C ASP A 179 17.62 7.05 -13.09
N ILE A 180 18.24 7.52 -14.18
CA ILE A 180 17.97 8.85 -14.76
C ILE A 180 16.50 9.06 -15.15
N ASN A 181 15.77 7.96 -15.42
CA ASN A 181 14.35 8.01 -15.79
C ASN A 181 13.40 8.07 -14.58
N LEU A 182 13.91 8.02 -13.35
CA LEU A 182 13.13 8.07 -12.13
C LEU A 182 13.26 9.45 -11.44
N ALA A 183 12.22 9.82 -10.74
CA ALA A 183 12.29 10.98 -9.85
C ALA A 183 12.95 10.60 -8.51
N SER A 184 13.73 11.50 -7.94
CA SER A 184 14.25 11.38 -6.57
C SER A 184 13.08 11.30 -5.58
N VAL A 185 13.26 10.48 -4.56
CA VAL A 185 12.32 10.37 -3.42
C VAL A 185 12.83 11.11 -2.19
N ASN A 186 13.92 11.85 -2.34
CA ASN A 186 14.44 12.72 -1.28
C ASN A 186 13.35 13.71 -0.83
N GLY A 187 13.11 13.77 0.47
CA GLY A 187 12.04 14.58 1.06
C GLY A 187 10.69 13.85 1.22
N ARG A 188 10.48 12.72 0.56
CA ARG A 188 9.27 11.88 0.76
C ARG A 188 9.43 10.90 1.92
N ILE A 189 10.65 10.46 2.20
CA ILE A 189 10.99 9.57 3.32
C ILE A 189 11.69 10.44 4.36
N LYS A 190 10.91 11.11 5.20
CA LYS A 190 11.41 11.99 6.24
C LYS A 190 10.60 11.78 7.50
N ASP A 191 11.29 11.64 8.63
CA ASP A 191 10.69 11.51 9.96
C ASP A 191 9.62 10.40 10.07
N CYS A 192 9.79 9.29 9.32
CA CYS A 192 8.89 8.15 9.35
C CYS A 192 8.95 7.49 10.72
N GLN A 193 7.79 7.29 11.35
CA GLN A 193 7.72 6.66 12.67
C GLN A 193 7.95 5.16 12.56
N VAL A 194 8.95 4.64 13.26
CA VAL A 194 9.32 3.21 13.27
C VAL A 194 8.16 2.31 13.70
N ALA A 195 7.34 2.76 14.65
CA ALA A 195 6.20 1.99 15.15
C ALA A 195 5.19 1.60 14.05
N ILE A 196 5.06 2.40 12.99
CA ILE A 196 4.17 2.13 11.85
C ILE A 196 4.72 0.98 10.99
N TYR A 197 6.03 0.76 11.00
CA TYR A 197 6.75 -0.22 10.18
C TYR A 197 7.31 -1.39 11.00
N SER A 198 6.72 -1.67 12.18
CA SER A 198 7.20 -2.72 13.08
C SER A 198 7.29 -4.09 12.40
N ASN A 199 6.25 -4.50 11.66
CA ASN A 199 6.23 -5.77 10.95
C ASN A 199 7.35 -5.86 9.89
N PHE A 200 7.60 -4.77 9.16
CA PHE A 200 8.69 -4.69 8.19
C PHE A 200 10.07 -4.87 8.86
N LEU A 201 10.27 -4.21 9.98
CA LEU A 201 11.52 -4.31 10.74
C LEU A 201 11.69 -5.70 11.34
N ASP A 202 10.62 -6.31 11.85
CA ASP A 202 10.64 -7.67 12.36
C ASP A 202 10.96 -8.69 11.26
N MET A 203 10.36 -8.56 10.08
CA MET A 203 10.69 -9.40 8.93
C MET A 203 12.17 -9.28 8.53
N MET A 204 12.70 -8.06 8.54
CA MET A 204 14.10 -7.81 8.19
C MET A 204 15.07 -8.37 9.23
N THR A 205 14.81 -8.20 10.51
CA THR A 205 15.66 -8.68 11.61
C THR A 205 15.61 -10.20 11.74
N SER A 206 14.42 -10.80 11.59
CA SER A 206 14.21 -12.25 11.65
C SER A 206 14.91 -13.01 10.51
N ASN A 207 15.08 -12.38 9.35
CA ASN A 207 15.70 -12.96 8.16
C ASN A 207 17.22 -12.69 8.06
N LYS A 208 17.97 -12.89 9.16
CA LYS A 208 19.43 -12.70 9.18
C LYS A 208 19.87 -11.35 8.64
N ARG A 209 19.21 -10.30 9.14
CA ARG A 209 19.50 -8.90 8.82
C ARG A 209 19.11 -8.45 7.41
N GLY A 210 18.39 -9.28 6.62
CA GLY A 210 18.00 -8.86 5.27
C GLY A 210 16.75 -9.57 4.76
N LEU A 211 15.97 -8.87 3.96
CA LEU A 211 14.71 -9.31 3.40
C LEU A 211 14.76 -9.24 1.88
N ILE A 212 14.22 -10.25 1.20
CA ILE A 212 13.99 -10.28 -0.24
C ILE A 212 12.47 -10.22 -0.45
N ILE A 213 12.00 -9.17 -1.09
CA ILE A 213 10.61 -8.98 -1.49
C ILE A 213 10.53 -9.24 -2.97
N LYS A 214 10.03 -10.44 -3.34
CA LYS A 214 9.95 -10.89 -4.74
C LYS A 214 8.80 -10.22 -5.48
N ASP A 215 7.71 -9.92 -4.77
CA ASP A 215 6.59 -9.12 -5.26
C ASP A 215 6.09 -8.21 -4.12
N VAL A 216 6.00 -6.92 -4.38
CA VAL A 216 5.45 -5.95 -3.41
C VAL A 216 3.96 -6.21 -3.16
N GLU A 217 3.25 -6.81 -4.11
CA GLU A 217 1.84 -7.16 -3.94
C GLU A 217 1.61 -8.23 -2.84
N ASP A 218 2.63 -9.01 -2.48
CA ASP A 218 2.57 -9.96 -1.37
C ASP A 218 2.53 -9.29 0.02
N LEU A 219 2.80 -7.98 0.07
CA LEU A 219 2.81 -7.21 1.32
C LEU A 219 1.47 -6.53 1.64
N LYS A 220 0.40 -6.81 0.91
CA LYS A 220 -0.90 -6.11 1.05
C LYS A 220 -1.48 -6.16 2.46
N ASP A 221 -1.20 -7.22 3.21
CA ASP A 221 -1.66 -7.38 4.58
C ASP A 221 -0.97 -6.42 5.56
N ASP A 222 0.24 -5.96 5.24
CA ASP A 222 0.94 -4.88 5.93
C ASP A 222 0.84 -3.58 5.10
N VAL A 223 -0.23 -2.85 5.32
CA VAL A 223 -0.58 -1.65 4.54
C VAL A 223 0.55 -0.61 4.56
N ALA A 224 1.23 -0.43 5.69
CA ALA A 224 2.30 0.55 5.82
C ALA A 224 3.51 0.17 4.95
N THR A 225 3.96 -1.06 5.06
CA THR A 225 5.08 -1.59 4.26
C THR A 225 4.71 -1.65 2.77
N TYR A 226 3.51 -2.11 2.45
CA TYR A 226 3.00 -2.11 1.08
C TYR A 226 3.04 -0.70 0.47
N GLN A 227 2.49 0.31 1.15
CA GLN A 227 2.47 1.70 0.68
C GLN A 227 3.88 2.30 0.61
N PHE A 228 4.77 1.92 1.52
CA PHE A 228 6.17 2.35 1.48
C PHE A 228 6.83 2.00 0.14
N PHE A 229 6.61 0.80 -0.40
CA PHE A 229 7.15 0.39 -1.70
C PHE A 229 6.28 0.85 -2.87
N LYS A 230 4.97 0.63 -2.79
CA LYS A 230 4.01 0.89 -3.88
C LYS A 230 3.99 2.35 -4.32
N SER A 231 4.01 3.30 -3.37
CA SER A 231 3.98 4.75 -3.65
C SER A 231 5.19 5.24 -4.45
N ARG A 232 6.26 4.45 -4.50
CA ARG A 232 7.48 4.75 -5.26
C ARG A 232 7.60 3.94 -6.55
N GLY A 233 6.61 3.10 -6.84
CA GLY A 233 6.55 2.26 -8.03
C GLY A 233 7.40 0.99 -7.96
N ALA A 234 7.99 0.66 -6.81
CA ALA A 234 8.75 -0.56 -6.63
C ALA A 234 7.86 -1.79 -6.83
N LYS A 235 8.33 -2.77 -7.58
CA LYS A 235 7.69 -4.06 -7.81
C LYS A 235 8.31 -5.17 -6.96
N CYS A 236 9.62 -5.10 -6.79
CA CYS A 236 10.36 -5.99 -5.91
C CYS A 236 11.52 -5.23 -5.26
N ALA A 237 12.07 -5.76 -4.18
CA ALA A 237 13.15 -5.13 -3.44
C ALA A 237 14.04 -6.12 -2.71
N VAL A 238 15.28 -5.69 -2.48
CA VAL A 238 16.19 -6.34 -1.52
C VAL A 238 16.48 -5.31 -0.42
N VAL A 239 16.25 -5.71 0.82
CA VAL A 239 16.48 -4.86 2.00
C VAL A 239 17.54 -5.47 2.87
N GLN A 240 18.43 -4.66 3.42
CA GLN A 240 19.49 -5.08 4.32
C GLN A 240 19.64 -4.12 5.49
N ALA A 241 19.55 -4.64 6.71
CA ALA A 241 19.82 -3.87 7.92
C ALA A 241 21.31 -3.50 8.03
N VAL A 242 21.57 -2.32 8.56
CA VAL A 242 22.90 -1.80 8.88
C VAL A 242 22.99 -1.68 10.40
N TYR A 243 24.03 -2.26 10.98
CA TYR A 243 24.22 -2.29 12.42
C TYR A 243 25.52 -1.55 12.79
N ASP A 244 25.58 -0.98 13.96
CA ASP A 244 26.83 -0.55 14.56
C ASP A 244 27.67 -1.78 14.92
N GLU A 245 28.94 -1.78 14.56
CA GLU A 245 29.85 -2.89 14.84
C GLU A 245 30.20 -2.99 16.33
N ASN A 246 30.14 -1.89 17.08
CA ASN A 246 30.56 -1.84 18.48
C ASN A 246 29.48 -2.32 19.43
N ASP A 247 28.26 -1.86 19.29
CA ASP A 247 27.15 -2.15 20.21
C ASP A 247 26.08 -3.06 19.62
N GLY A 248 26.16 -3.35 18.30
CA GLY A 248 25.18 -4.16 17.60
C GLY A 248 23.82 -3.50 17.41
N MET A 249 23.70 -2.21 17.68
CA MET A 249 22.47 -1.45 17.46
C MET A 249 22.20 -1.27 15.97
N MET A 250 20.93 -1.35 15.58
CA MET A 250 20.54 -1.11 14.22
C MET A 250 20.56 0.40 13.90
N LEU A 251 21.48 0.82 13.05
CA LEU A 251 21.65 2.21 12.60
C LEU A 251 20.63 2.62 11.55
N GLY A 252 20.19 1.66 10.73
CA GLY A 252 19.31 1.91 9.60
C GLY A 252 19.20 0.71 8.68
N PHE A 253 18.81 0.95 7.44
CA PHE A 253 18.69 -0.10 6.44
C PHE A 253 18.88 0.43 5.02
N ILE A 254 19.42 -0.44 4.16
CA ILE A 254 19.52 -0.19 2.72
C ILE A 254 18.32 -0.85 2.06
N VAL A 255 17.69 -0.13 1.12
CA VAL A 255 16.64 -0.66 0.24
C VAL A 255 17.12 -0.56 -1.19
N ASN A 256 17.12 -1.68 -1.89
CA ASN A 256 17.46 -1.78 -3.30
C ASN A 256 16.21 -2.16 -4.08
N GLU A 257 15.65 -1.21 -4.85
CA GLU A 257 14.33 -1.29 -5.49
C GLU A 257 14.44 -1.57 -6.98
N PHE A 258 13.56 -2.45 -7.47
CA PHE A 258 13.38 -2.75 -8.89
C PHE A 258 11.97 -2.33 -9.29
N MET A 259 11.85 -1.61 -10.42
CA MET A 259 10.56 -1.14 -10.95
C MET A 259 9.87 -2.18 -11.83
N ASP A 260 10.59 -3.25 -12.17
CA ASP A 260 10.08 -4.39 -12.92
C ASP A 260 10.00 -5.62 -12.02
N LEU A 261 9.06 -6.52 -12.32
CA LEU A 261 9.01 -7.84 -11.72
C LEU A 261 10.04 -8.75 -12.39
N HIS A 262 10.65 -9.62 -11.60
CA HIS A 262 11.62 -10.62 -12.06
C HIS A 262 11.15 -12.04 -11.74
N PRO A 263 10.03 -12.49 -12.35
CA PRO A 263 9.49 -13.83 -12.10
C PRO A 263 10.42 -14.95 -12.58
N GLU A 264 11.35 -14.61 -13.49
CA GLU A 264 12.38 -15.51 -14.02
C GLU A 264 13.53 -15.78 -13.03
N TRP A 265 13.66 -14.96 -11.98
CA TRP A 265 14.74 -15.11 -11.02
C TRP A 265 14.45 -16.24 -10.02
N ASP A 266 15.36 -17.21 -9.96
CA ASP A 266 15.38 -18.24 -8.93
C ASP A 266 15.97 -17.71 -7.59
N ASP A 267 15.92 -18.52 -6.56
CA ASP A 267 16.44 -18.14 -5.24
C ASP A 267 17.95 -17.81 -5.28
N LYS A 268 18.73 -18.49 -6.14
CA LYS A 268 20.15 -18.24 -6.29
C LYS A 268 20.40 -16.87 -6.91
N GLN A 269 19.62 -16.48 -7.89
CA GLN A 269 19.68 -15.16 -8.52
C GLN A 269 19.28 -14.06 -7.52
N TRP A 270 18.22 -14.26 -6.75
CA TRP A 270 17.84 -13.34 -5.68
C TRP A 270 18.93 -13.18 -4.62
N HIS A 271 19.57 -14.27 -4.21
CA HIS A 271 20.71 -14.20 -3.30
C HIS A 271 21.93 -13.50 -3.90
N ALA A 272 22.15 -13.63 -5.20
CA ALA A 272 23.19 -12.88 -5.90
C ALA A 272 22.93 -11.36 -5.85
N GLN A 273 21.66 -10.92 -5.94
CA GLN A 273 21.28 -9.53 -5.77
C GLN A 273 21.47 -9.02 -4.32
N LYS A 274 21.28 -9.89 -3.33
CA LYS A 274 21.47 -9.55 -1.92
C LYS A 274 22.93 -9.28 -1.57
N THR A 275 23.88 -10.00 -2.17
CA THR A 275 25.31 -9.91 -1.84
C THR A 275 25.89 -8.48 -1.96
N PRO A 276 25.68 -7.71 -3.05
CA PRO A 276 26.17 -6.34 -3.13
C PRO A 276 25.56 -5.41 -2.07
N VAL A 277 24.28 -5.63 -1.72
CA VAL A 277 23.57 -4.84 -0.71
C VAL A 277 24.14 -5.13 0.69
N THR A 278 24.40 -6.40 1.01
CA THR A 278 25.03 -6.79 2.28
C THR A 278 26.42 -6.18 2.42
N ARG A 279 27.26 -6.26 1.38
CA ARG A 279 28.59 -5.65 1.41
C ARG A 279 28.55 -4.14 1.57
N ALA A 280 27.53 -3.48 1.02
CA ALA A 280 27.33 -2.06 1.23
C ALA A 280 26.92 -1.75 2.67
N ALA A 281 26.06 -2.57 3.27
CA ALA A 281 25.69 -2.46 4.67
C ALA A 281 26.89 -2.59 5.59
N ASP A 282 27.75 -3.59 5.38
CA ASP A 282 28.98 -3.78 6.15
C ASP A 282 29.95 -2.59 6.02
N ARG A 283 30.09 -2.04 4.81
CA ARG A 283 30.93 -0.85 4.58
C ARG A 283 30.41 0.40 5.28
N ILE A 284 29.08 0.59 5.31
CA ILE A 284 28.46 1.71 6.00
C ILE A 284 28.63 1.51 7.52
N SER A 285 28.40 0.31 8.01
CA SER A 285 28.63 -0.08 9.40
C SER A 285 30.04 0.28 9.89
N GLY A 286 31.08 -0.11 9.13
CA GLY A 286 32.46 0.18 9.48
C GLY A 286 32.80 1.67 9.56
N VAL A 287 32.15 2.53 8.77
CA VAL A 287 32.33 3.99 8.86
C VAL A 287 31.79 4.56 10.16
N PHE A 288 30.64 4.05 10.62
CA PHE A 288 30.06 4.48 11.92
C PHE A 288 30.89 3.95 13.08
N GLY A 289 31.33 2.70 13.06
CA GLY A 289 32.19 2.13 14.09
C GLY A 289 33.52 2.88 14.24
N ALA A 290 34.18 3.25 13.15
CA ALA A 290 35.40 4.03 13.20
C ALA A 290 35.22 5.43 13.80
N SER A 291 34.06 6.07 13.56
CA SER A 291 33.79 7.40 14.10
C SER A 291 33.53 7.41 15.59
N SER A 292 32.93 6.35 16.16
CA SER A 292 32.71 6.23 17.61
C SER A 292 34.00 5.99 18.38
N VAL A 293 34.91 5.16 17.86
CA VAL A 293 36.24 4.94 18.45
C VAL A 293 37.06 6.23 18.49
N ASP A 294 37.03 7.04 17.45
CA ASP A 294 37.69 8.35 17.44
C ASP A 294 37.11 9.33 18.49
N GLU A 295 35.82 9.22 18.81
CA GLU A 295 35.20 10.02 19.87
C GLU A 295 35.59 9.55 21.28
N GLU A 296 35.64 8.23 21.52
CA GLU A 296 36.11 7.67 22.79
C GLU A 296 37.55 8.04 23.09
N ILE A 297 38.45 7.89 22.10
CA ILE A 297 39.87 8.29 22.25
C ILE A 297 40.01 9.79 22.51
N ARG A 298 39.13 10.63 21.98
CA ARG A 298 39.13 12.07 22.22
C ARG A 298 38.60 12.42 23.61
N GLN A 299 37.64 11.67 24.12
CA GLN A 299 37.11 11.86 25.49
C GLN A 299 38.14 11.43 26.53
N GLU A 300 38.79 10.27 26.37
CA GLU A 300 39.87 9.81 27.26
C GLU A 300 41.05 10.78 27.30
N LYS A 301 41.44 11.39 26.15
CA LYS A 301 42.48 12.42 26.11
C LYS A 301 42.10 13.75 26.82
N LYS A 302 40.80 14.06 26.88
CA LYS A 302 40.35 15.25 27.63
C LYS A 302 40.29 15.01 29.14
N GLU A 303 39.86 13.81 29.53
CA GLU A 303 39.79 13.44 30.96
C GLU A 303 41.17 13.16 31.57
N GLY A 304 42.11 12.62 30.76
CA GLY A 304 43.49 12.38 31.19
C GLY A 304 44.41 13.61 31.19
N GLY A 305 43.98 14.72 30.56
CA GLY A 305 44.79 15.96 30.41
C GLY A 305 44.71 16.96 31.55
N ASP A 306 43.76 16.81 32.48
CA ASP A 306 43.57 17.75 33.63
C ASP A 306 44.31 17.31 34.91
N GLY A 307 45.07 16.23 34.86
CA GLY A 307 45.75 15.63 36.02
C GLY A 307 47.14 16.16 36.37
N ASP A 308 47.83 16.86 35.44
CA ASP A 308 49.26 17.20 35.61
C ASP A 308 49.57 18.72 35.69
N ALA A 309 48.61 19.51 36.16
CA ALA A 309 48.87 20.93 36.49
C ALA A 309 48.58 21.22 37.94
N LYS A 310 49.43 20.72 38.84
CA LYS A 310 49.62 21.24 40.22
C LYS A 310 51.06 21.17 40.61
#